data_e7edda7e1835d1e457702cf0d1dc10c6
#
_entry.id   e7edda7e1835d1e457702cf0d1dc10c6
#
_cell.length_a   1.000
_cell.length_b   1.000
_cell.length_c   1.000
_cell.angle_alpha   90.00
_cell.angle_beta   90.00
_cell.angle_gamma   90.00
#
_symmetry.space_group_name_H-M   'P 1'
#
loop_
_entity.id
_entity.type
_entity.pdbx_description
1 polymer ?
#
loop_
_entity_poly.entity_id
_entity_poly.type
_entity_poly.pdbx_seq_one_letter_code
_entity_poly.pdbx_strand_id
1 'polypeptide(L)'
;MEQEIRNADLSDMMCDLLYLLGCGVNEKMPAKAYIKTFQEAYDEDKMQMMYRFSKAHFVEALTGTVLKKAGVKLSTEWEQSIAKAIRKVILFDRERAEIFSYMDEQRIWHMPLKGVILKEFYPSIGMRQMSDNDILFDKDYAKQIRDYMISRGYEVEVFEQGNHDVYEKEPVYNFEMHTSLYGAGHHNAVSYTHLTLPTT
;
A
#
# COMPACT_ATOMS: atom_id res chain seq x y z
N MET A 1 36.47 -8.36 10.18
CA MET A 1 36.37 -7.08 10.94
C MET A 1 35.51 -6.03 10.23
N GLU A 2 35.86 -5.48 9.04
CA GLU A 2 34.98 -4.52 8.32
C GLU A 2 33.62 -5.12 7.92
N GLN A 3 33.55 -6.38 7.55
CA GLN A 3 32.33 -7.09 7.21
C GLN A 3 31.46 -7.38 8.43
N GLU A 4 32.07 -7.63 9.58
CA GLU A 4 31.37 -7.82 10.86
C GLU A 4 30.79 -6.50 11.41
N ILE A 5 31.54 -5.39 11.26
CA ILE A 5 31.09 -4.05 11.63
C ILE A 5 29.88 -3.64 10.75
N ARG A 6 29.93 -3.87 9.42
CA ARG A 6 28.79 -3.62 8.51
C ARG A 6 27.57 -4.47 8.85
N ASN A 7 27.77 -5.71 9.27
CA ASN A 7 26.66 -6.59 9.66
C ASN A 7 26.03 -6.16 10.99
N ALA A 8 26.81 -5.69 11.96
CA ALA A 8 26.30 -5.15 13.21
C ALA A 8 25.50 -3.85 12.99
N ASP A 9 26.04 -2.91 12.22
CA ASP A 9 25.34 -1.66 11.86
C ASP A 9 24.00 -1.93 11.13
N LEU A 10 23.95 -2.93 10.24
CA LEU A 10 22.72 -3.30 9.54
C LEU A 10 21.70 -3.95 10.48
N SER A 11 22.15 -4.76 11.42
CA SER A 11 21.28 -5.38 12.44
C SER A 11 20.64 -4.33 13.33
N ASP A 12 21.41 -3.34 13.79
CA ASP A 12 20.94 -2.25 14.63
C ASP A 12 19.93 -1.39 13.86
N MET A 13 20.23 -1.05 12.60
CA MET A 13 19.32 -0.31 11.72
C MET A 13 18.00 -1.04 11.49
N MET A 14 18.02 -2.37 11.34
CA MET A 14 16.82 -3.19 11.21
C MET A 14 16.01 -3.18 12.51
N CYS A 15 16.63 -3.26 13.67
CA CYS A 15 15.97 -3.15 14.97
C CYS A 15 15.29 -1.77 15.14
N ASP A 16 16.01 -0.70 14.78
CA ASP A 16 15.48 0.65 14.81
C ASP A 16 14.29 0.81 13.84
N LEU A 17 14.39 0.28 12.62
CA LEU A 17 13.30 0.31 11.66
C LEU A 17 12.06 -0.42 12.22
N LEU A 18 12.23 -1.64 12.74
CA LEU A 18 11.13 -2.41 13.32
C LEU A 18 10.49 -1.71 14.51
N TYR A 19 11.29 -1.07 15.38
CA TYR A 19 10.77 -0.27 16.48
C TYR A 19 9.94 0.92 16.00
N LEU A 20 10.45 1.68 15.03
CA LEU A 20 9.74 2.83 14.44
C LEU A 20 8.45 2.38 13.73
N LEU A 21 8.48 1.28 12.99
CA LEU A 21 7.28 0.70 12.37
C LEU A 21 6.26 0.30 13.44
N GLY A 22 6.70 -0.37 14.52
CA GLY A 22 5.85 -0.73 15.66
C GLY A 22 5.22 0.50 16.33
N CYS A 23 5.97 1.58 16.47
CA CYS A 23 5.44 2.85 16.95
C CYS A 23 4.36 3.40 16.01
N GLY A 24 4.66 3.41 14.71
CA GLY A 24 3.76 3.97 13.69
C GLY A 24 2.42 3.25 13.61
N VAL A 25 2.42 1.93 13.50
CA VAL A 25 1.16 1.15 13.36
C VAL A 25 0.34 1.10 14.66
N ASN A 26 0.98 1.26 15.82
CA ASN A 26 0.28 1.28 17.12
C ASN A 26 -0.07 2.69 17.60
N GLU A 27 0.12 3.71 16.77
CA GLU A 27 -0.15 5.11 17.09
C GLU A 27 0.61 5.59 18.35
N LYS A 28 1.81 5.06 18.57
CA LYS A 28 2.67 5.38 19.69
C LYS A 28 3.81 6.27 19.25
N MET A 29 4.12 7.29 20.06
CA MET A 29 5.34 8.07 19.85
C MET A 29 6.55 7.26 20.35
N PRO A 30 7.68 7.27 19.61
CA PRO A 30 8.92 6.74 20.13
C PRO A 30 9.31 7.43 21.43
N ALA A 31 9.92 6.68 22.36
CA ALA A 31 10.36 7.24 23.64
C ALA A 31 11.36 8.39 23.41
N LYS A 32 11.26 9.47 24.18
CA LYS A 32 12.17 10.64 24.04
C LYS A 32 13.63 10.25 24.21
N ALA A 33 13.94 9.34 25.15
CA ALA A 33 15.30 8.83 25.33
C ALA A 33 15.81 8.10 24.09
N TYR A 34 14.95 7.27 23.46
CA TYR A 34 15.28 6.58 22.21
C TYR A 34 15.58 7.58 21.08
N ILE A 35 14.72 8.59 20.89
CA ILE A 35 14.92 9.60 19.83
C ILE A 35 16.22 10.36 20.04
N LYS A 36 16.56 10.70 21.29
CA LYS A 36 17.85 11.34 21.59
C LYS A 36 19.03 10.46 21.18
N THR A 37 19.04 9.19 21.59
CA THR A 37 20.09 8.22 21.21
C THR A 37 20.13 8.00 19.70
N PHE A 38 18.98 7.91 19.06
CA PHE A 38 18.86 7.78 17.61
C PHE A 38 19.51 8.96 16.88
N GLN A 39 19.20 10.20 17.27
CA GLN A 39 19.78 11.40 16.68
C GLN A 39 21.30 11.53 16.93
N GLU A 40 21.81 11.00 18.04
CA GLU A 40 23.26 10.93 18.31
C GLU A 40 23.97 9.85 17.47
N ALA A 41 23.29 8.75 17.17
CA ALA A 41 23.83 7.62 16.44
C ALA A 41 23.73 7.73 14.90
N TYR A 42 22.73 8.51 14.41
CA TYR A 42 22.43 8.63 12.99
C TYR A 42 22.88 9.99 12.44
N ASP A 43 24.05 10.02 11.84
CA ASP A 43 24.51 11.11 10.98
C ASP A 43 23.75 11.13 9.63
N GLU A 44 24.11 12.03 8.74
CA GLU A 44 23.47 12.20 7.44
C GLU A 44 23.57 10.94 6.57
N ASP A 45 24.72 10.26 6.59
CA ASP A 45 24.95 9.04 5.79
C ASP A 45 24.10 7.87 6.32
N LYS A 46 24.05 7.65 7.62
CA LYS A 46 23.22 6.61 8.24
C LYS A 46 21.73 6.91 8.05
N MET A 47 21.31 8.17 8.13
CA MET A 47 19.92 8.57 7.80
C MET A 47 19.58 8.25 6.35
N GLN A 48 20.50 8.49 5.43
CA GLN A 48 20.30 8.14 4.02
C GLN A 48 20.26 6.61 3.80
N MET A 49 21.05 5.84 4.54
CA MET A 49 20.97 4.37 4.53
C MET A 49 19.61 3.89 5.06
N MET A 50 19.15 4.42 6.19
CA MET A 50 17.83 4.10 6.75
C MET A 50 16.70 4.43 5.75
N TYR A 51 16.78 5.56 5.06
CA TYR A 51 15.84 5.93 4.00
C TYR A 51 15.82 4.88 2.88
N ARG A 52 16.99 4.53 2.32
CA ARG A 52 17.10 3.54 1.25
C ARG A 52 16.61 2.16 1.70
N PHE A 53 16.94 1.77 2.92
CA PHE A 53 16.51 0.50 3.48
C PHE A 53 14.99 0.46 3.67
N SER A 54 14.39 1.49 4.27
CA SER A 54 12.94 1.59 4.42
C SER A 54 12.21 1.65 3.08
N LYS A 55 12.79 2.34 2.08
CA LYS A 55 12.24 2.41 0.72
C LYS A 55 12.27 1.07 -0.01
N ALA A 56 13.33 0.27 0.15
CA ALA A 56 13.41 -1.07 -0.41
C ALA A 56 12.31 -2.01 0.12
N HIS A 57 11.78 -1.70 1.31
CA HIS A 57 10.68 -2.44 1.94
C HIS A 57 9.31 -1.74 1.84
N PHE A 58 9.21 -0.64 1.08
CA PHE A 58 7.98 0.15 0.89
C PHE A 58 7.36 0.66 2.21
N VAL A 59 8.21 1.04 3.16
CA VAL A 59 7.80 1.55 4.48
C VAL A 59 8.40 2.92 4.82
N GLU A 60 9.04 3.58 3.85
CA GLU A 60 9.69 4.87 4.07
C GLU A 60 8.70 5.97 4.43
N ALA A 61 7.48 5.93 3.91
CA ALA A 61 6.47 6.93 4.25
C ALA A 61 5.99 6.78 5.70
N LEU A 62 5.81 5.55 6.19
CA LEU A 62 5.46 5.29 7.58
C LEU A 62 6.59 5.67 8.51
N THR A 63 7.81 5.17 8.25
CA THR A 63 9.01 5.44 9.07
C THR A 63 9.30 6.93 9.15
N GLY A 64 9.30 7.60 8.00
CA GLY A 64 9.52 9.05 7.94
C GLY A 64 8.44 9.86 8.66
N THR A 65 7.17 9.42 8.58
CA THR A 65 6.08 10.08 9.31
C THR A 65 6.29 9.98 10.82
N VAL A 66 6.72 8.83 11.33
CA VAL A 66 7.03 8.63 12.76
C VAL A 66 8.20 9.50 13.19
N LEU A 67 9.31 9.48 12.46
CA LEU A 67 10.49 10.30 12.75
C LEU A 67 10.17 11.78 12.71
N LYS A 68 9.42 12.25 11.71
CA LYS A 68 8.99 13.66 11.61
C LYS A 68 8.11 14.09 12.78
N LYS A 69 7.14 13.25 13.18
CA LYS A 69 6.31 13.49 14.37
C LYS A 69 7.15 13.52 15.67
N ALA A 70 8.24 12.75 15.71
CA ALA A 70 9.17 12.74 16.83
C ALA A 70 10.18 13.91 16.83
N GLY A 71 10.12 14.81 15.85
CA GLY A 71 10.99 15.98 15.75
C GLY A 71 12.36 15.71 15.12
N VAL A 72 12.52 14.56 14.43
CA VAL A 72 13.75 14.27 13.67
C VAL A 72 13.68 14.99 12.33
N LYS A 73 14.76 15.68 11.96
CA LYS A 73 14.90 16.35 10.66
C LYS A 73 15.11 15.30 9.58
N LEU A 74 14.29 15.33 8.54
CA LEU A 74 14.40 14.44 7.38
C LEU A 74 15.05 15.15 6.20
N SER A 75 15.61 14.37 5.28
CA SER A 75 16.07 14.86 3.99
C SER A 75 14.86 15.27 3.11
N THR A 76 15.11 16.18 2.15
CA THR A 76 14.09 16.59 1.18
C THR A 76 13.54 15.39 0.39
N GLU A 77 14.41 14.43 0.05
CA GLU A 77 14.01 13.22 -0.66
C GLU A 77 13.02 12.37 0.16
N TRP A 78 13.26 12.24 1.47
CA TRP A 78 12.36 11.50 2.36
C TRP A 78 11.00 12.21 2.52
N GLU A 79 11.02 13.54 2.69
CA GLU A 79 9.78 14.34 2.75
C GLU A 79 8.96 14.25 1.46
N GLN A 80 9.63 14.24 0.30
CA GLN A 80 8.98 14.03 -1.00
C GLN A 80 8.35 12.65 -1.10
N SER A 81 8.99 11.59 -0.56
CA SER A 81 8.42 10.24 -0.55
C SER A 81 7.15 10.17 0.30
N ILE A 82 7.13 10.81 1.46
CA ILE A 82 5.91 10.94 2.28
C ILE A 82 4.80 11.65 1.50
N ALA A 83 5.12 12.80 0.89
CA ALA A 83 4.14 13.57 0.12
C ALA A 83 3.60 12.80 -1.09
N LYS A 84 4.45 12.03 -1.78
CA LYS A 84 4.05 11.14 -2.89
C LYS A 84 3.11 10.04 -2.43
N ALA A 85 3.40 9.40 -1.28
CA ALA A 85 2.54 8.36 -0.71
C ALA A 85 1.15 8.90 -0.36
N ILE A 86 1.09 10.06 0.30
CA ILE A 86 -0.18 10.75 0.62
C ILE A 86 -0.96 11.08 -0.65
N ARG A 87 -0.29 11.71 -1.62
CA ARG A 87 -0.92 12.08 -2.89
C ARG A 87 -1.47 10.85 -3.64
N LYS A 88 -0.71 9.76 -3.68
CA LYS A 88 -1.15 8.53 -4.35
C LYS A 88 -2.42 7.97 -3.72
N VAL A 89 -2.50 7.91 -2.40
CA VAL A 89 -3.71 7.43 -1.70
C VAL A 89 -4.91 8.32 -2.02
N ILE A 90 -4.76 9.65 -1.99
CA ILE A 90 -5.86 10.58 -2.30
C ILE A 90 -6.37 10.39 -3.74
N LEU A 91 -5.45 10.25 -4.70
CA LEU A 91 -5.80 10.03 -6.10
C LEU A 91 -6.51 8.69 -6.29
N PHE A 92 -6.00 7.63 -5.66
CA PHE A 92 -6.61 6.30 -5.69
C PHE A 92 -8.01 6.29 -5.10
N ASP A 93 -8.21 6.93 -3.93
CA ASP A 93 -9.50 6.98 -3.26
C ASP A 93 -10.54 7.71 -4.11
N ARG A 94 -10.15 8.82 -4.72
CA ARG A 94 -11.03 9.58 -5.61
C ARG A 94 -11.45 8.75 -6.83
N GLU A 95 -10.49 8.16 -7.53
CA GLU A 95 -10.76 7.40 -8.75
C GLU A 95 -11.58 6.13 -8.43
N ARG A 96 -11.28 5.47 -7.31
CA ARG A 96 -12.06 4.33 -6.85
C ARG A 96 -13.51 4.69 -6.51
N ALA A 97 -13.73 5.85 -5.90
CA ALA A 97 -15.08 6.31 -5.60
C ALA A 97 -15.93 6.50 -6.88
N GLU A 98 -15.33 7.02 -7.96
CA GLU A 98 -15.97 7.14 -9.27
C GLU A 98 -16.31 5.78 -9.87
N ILE A 99 -15.38 4.81 -9.78
CA ILE A 99 -15.59 3.44 -10.28
C ILE A 99 -16.70 2.76 -9.48
N PHE A 100 -16.71 2.91 -8.16
CA PHE A 100 -17.74 2.34 -7.30
C PHE A 100 -19.12 2.98 -7.57
N SER A 101 -19.18 4.30 -7.74
CA SER A 101 -20.43 4.98 -8.12
C SER A 101 -21.04 4.41 -9.41
N TYR A 102 -20.18 4.20 -10.42
CA TYR A 102 -20.63 3.56 -11.66
C TYR A 102 -21.14 2.13 -11.43
N MET A 103 -20.41 1.32 -10.66
CA MET A 103 -20.80 -0.06 -10.36
C MET A 103 -22.13 -0.11 -9.60
N ASP A 104 -22.34 0.78 -8.63
CA ASP A 104 -23.58 0.90 -7.87
C ASP A 104 -24.76 1.31 -8.78
N GLU A 105 -24.59 2.30 -9.66
CA GLU A 105 -25.58 2.73 -10.63
C GLU A 105 -26.00 1.60 -11.58
N GLN A 106 -25.03 0.77 -11.98
CA GLN A 106 -25.26 -0.40 -12.83
C GLN A 106 -25.71 -1.65 -12.05
N ARG A 107 -25.80 -1.57 -10.71
CA ARG A 107 -26.11 -2.68 -9.81
C ARG A 107 -25.13 -3.86 -9.93
N ILE A 108 -23.87 -3.54 -10.18
CA ILE A 108 -22.79 -4.52 -10.24
C ILE A 108 -22.28 -4.73 -8.82
N TRP A 109 -22.41 -5.93 -8.31
CA TRP A 109 -21.84 -6.28 -7.01
C TRP A 109 -20.32 -6.14 -7.03
N HIS A 110 -19.76 -5.49 -6.00
CA HIS A 110 -18.33 -5.29 -5.86
C HIS A 110 -17.89 -5.20 -4.40
N MET A 111 -16.59 -5.48 -4.16
CA MET A 111 -15.99 -5.42 -2.84
C MET A 111 -14.52 -5.00 -2.95
N PRO A 112 -14.07 -3.96 -2.22
CA PRO A 112 -12.65 -3.65 -2.12
C PRO A 112 -11.90 -4.76 -1.37
N LEU A 113 -10.65 -4.98 -1.76
CA LEU A 113 -9.79 -6.01 -1.17
C LEU A 113 -8.49 -5.41 -0.61
N LYS A 114 -7.74 -6.21 0.13
CA LYS A 114 -6.35 -6.00 0.53
C LYS A 114 -6.03 -4.57 1.03
N GLY A 115 -5.14 -3.88 0.32
CA GLY A 115 -4.61 -2.57 0.66
C GLY A 115 -5.67 -1.48 0.83
N VAL A 116 -6.74 -1.55 0.04
CA VAL A 116 -7.87 -0.61 0.09
C VAL A 116 -8.54 -0.61 1.46
N ILE A 117 -8.72 -1.80 2.05
CA ILE A 117 -9.31 -1.95 3.39
C ILE A 117 -8.25 -1.68 4.47
N LEU A 118 -7.07 -2.27 4.32
CA LEU A 118 -6.04 -2.24 5.36
C LEU A 118 -5.52 -0.83 5.64
N LYS A 119 -5.54 0.09 4.66
CA LYS A 119 -5.10 1.48 4.88
C LYS A 119 -5.90 2.22 5.94
N GLU A 120 -7.17 1.85 6.15
CA GLU A 120 -8.06 2.48 7.15
C GLU A 120 -7.62 2.17 8.60
N PHE A 121 -6.81 1.13 8.81
CA PHE A 121 -6.25 0.80 10.11
C PHE A 121 -4.95 1.54 10.43
N TYR A 122 -4.42 2.34 9.51
CA TYR A 122 -3.21 3.13 9.74
C TYR A 122 -3.57 4.52 10.25
N PRO A 123 -2.83 5.05 11.25
CA PRO A 123 -3.18 6.29 11.95
C PRO A 123 -3.15 7.56 11.10
N SER A 124 -2.48 7.54 9.96
CA SER A 124 -2.38 8.70 9.08
C SER A 124 -2.34 8.27 7.61
N ILE A 125 -2.96 9.09 6.77
CA ILE A 125 -2.98 8.90 5.32
C ILE A 125 -1.54 8.81 4.76
N GLY A 126 -1.31 7.88 3.87
CA GLY A 126 -0.01 7.64 3.23
C GLY A 126 0.93 6.73 4.03
N MET A 127 0.65 6.42 5.30
CA MET A 127 1.46 5.46 6.07
C MET A 127 1.40 4.05 5.47
N ARG A 128 0.22 3.62 5.01
CA ARG A 128 0.08 2.42 4.18
C ARG A 128 0.30 2.81 2.73
N GLN A 129 1.48 2.53 2.20
CA GLN A 129 1.76 2.71 0.77
C GLN A 129 1.00 1.65 -0.02
N MET A 130 0.42 2.08 -1.14
CA MET A 130 -0.36 1.22 -2.03
C MET A 130 0.29 1.20 -3.41
N SER A 131 0.42 0.03 -4.02
CA SER A 131 0.83 -0.16 -5.42
C SER A 131 -0.37 -0.13 -6.36
N ASP A 132 -1.47 -0.70 -5.92
CA ASP A 132 -2.64 -1.09 -6.69
C ASP A 132 -3.95 -0.85 -5.92
N ASN A 133 -5.07 -0.99 -6.62
CA ASN A 133 -6.41 -1.07 -6.04
C ASN A 133 -7.00 -2.42 -6.43
N ASP A 134 -7.11 -3.32 -5.47
CA ASP A 134 -7.75 -4.62 -5.66
C ASP A 134 -9.25 -4.51 -5.40
N ILE A 135 -10.07 -4.90 -6.37
CA ILE A 135 -11.52 -4.88 -6.30
C ILE A 135 -12.08 -6.20 -6.82
N LEU A 136 -12.79 -6.94 -5.98
CA LEU A 136 -13.57 -8.09 -6.40
C LEU A 136 -14.92 -7.63 -6.92
N PHE A 137 -15.38 -8.21 -8.03
CA PHE A 137 -16.67 -7.84 -8.62
C PHE A 137 -17.34 -9.02 -9.33
N ASP A 138 -18.59 -8.83 -9.74
CA ASP A 138 -19.34 -9.84 -10.48
C ASP A 138 -18.75 -10.03 -11.89
N LYS A 139 -18.19 -11.21 -12.14
CA LYS A 139 -17.52 -11.57 -13.39
C LYS A 139 -18.38 -11.44 -14.64
N ASP A 140 -19.69 -11.56 -14.51
CA ASP A 140 -20.62 -11.47 -15.65
C ASP A 140 -20.62 -10.08 -16.29
N TYR A 141 -20.11 -9.08 -15.56
CA TYR A 141 -19.96 -7.70 -16.00
C TYR A 141 -18.53 -7.34 -16.47
N ALA A 142 -17.60 -8.30 -16.61
CA ALA A 142 -16.20 -8.02 -16.92
C ALA A 142 -16.03 -7.17 -18.20
N LYS A 143 -16.76 -7.46 -19.26
CA LYS A 143 -16.72 -6.67 -20.50
C LYS A 143 -17.25 -5.25 -20.31
N GLN A 144 -18.33 -5.09 -19.56
CA GLN A 144 -18.91 -3.77 -19.27
C GLN A 144 -17.95 -2.91 -18.43
N ILE A 145 -17.30 -3.51 -17.43
CA ILE A 145 -16.25 -2.83 -16.62
C ILE A 145 -15.07 -2.45 -17.48
N ARG A 146 -14.59 -3.34 -18.34
CA ARG A 146 -13.51 -3.02 -19.28
C ARG A 146 -13.85 -1.80 -20.14
N ASP A 147 -15.03 -1.79 -20.76
CA ASP A 147 -15.44 -0.70 -21.65
C ASP A 147 -15.57 0.62 -20.87
N TYR A 148 -16.04 0.58 -19.63
CA TYR A 148 -16.07 1.71 -18.73
C TYR A 148 -14.64 2.19 -18.38
N MET A 149 -13.72 1.31 -18.00
CA MET A 149 -12.34 1.66 -17.68
C MET A 149 -11.64 2.30 -18.88
N ILE A 150 -11.81 1.75 -20.09
CA ILE A 150 -11.30 2.34 -21.33
C ILE A 150 -11.88 3.74 -21.55
N SER A 151 -13.19 3.94 -21.34
CA SER A 151 -13.83 5.25 -21.49
C SER A 151 -13.28 6.31 -20.52
N ARG A 152 -12.74 5.88 -19.39
CA ARG A 152 -12.05 6.73 -18.40
C ARG A 152 -10.56 6.93 -18.69
N GLY A 153 -10.06 6.41 -19.80
CA GLY A 153 -8.68 6.56 -20.26
C GLY A 153 -7.70 5.57 -19.62
N TYR A 154 -8.17 4.41 -19.17
CA TYR A 154 -7.30 3.32 -18.75
C TYR A 154 -6.82 2.50 -19.94
N GLU A 155 -5.58 2.07 -19.88
CA GLU A 155 -5.00 1.03 -20.72
C GLU A 155 -5.27 -0.33 -20.09
N VAL A 156 -5.52 -1.35 -20.92
CA VAL A 156 -5.82 -2.71 -20.47
C VAL A 156 -4.55 -3.55 -20.60
N GLU A 157 -3.90 -3.86 -19.48
CA GLU A 157 -2.69 -4.68 -19.46
C GLU A 157 -3.02 -6.18 -19.52
N VAL A 158 -4.04 -6.60 -18.76
CA VAL A 158 -4.49 -7.99 -18.70
C VAL A 158 -6.02 -8.01 -18.73
N PHE A 159 -6.60 -8.89 -19.56
CA PHE A 159 -8.05 -9.09 -19.63
C PHE A 159 -8.38 -10.57 -19.87
N GLU A 160 -9.26 -11.15 -19.04
CA GLU A 160 -9.73 -12.56 -19.11
C GLU A 160 -8.61 -13.61 -19.16
N GLN A 161 -7.43 -13.31 -18.58
CA GLN A 161 -6.27 -14.24 -18.59
C GLN A 161 -6.00 -14.88 -17.22
N GLY A 162 -6.90 -14.76 -16.26
CA GLY A 162 -6.70 -15.30 -14.91
C GLY A 162 -7.87 -15.00 -13.99
N ASN A 163 -7.56 -14.69 -12.75
CA ASN A 163 -8.55 -14.35 -11.74
C ASN A 163 -8.74 -12.83 -11.54
N HIS A 164 -7.98 -12.01 -12.25
CA HIS A 164 -8.12 -10.55 -12.25
C HIS A 164 -7.71 -9.96 -13.60
N ASP A 165 -8.31 -8.83 -13.91
CA ASP A 165 -7.95 -7.96 -15.02
C ASP A 165 -7.14 -6.78 -14.50
N VAL A 166 -6.18 -6.28 -15.27
CA VAL A 166 -5.30 -5.18 -14.87
C VAL A 166 -5.51 -3.97 -15.76
N TYR A 167 -5.74 -2.83 -15.13
CA TYR A 167 -5.99 -1.55 -15.77
C TYR A 167 -5.04 -0.49 -15.23
N GLU A 168 -4.29 0.16 -16.12
CA GLU A 168 -3.34 1.21 -15.77
C GLU A 168 -3.71 2.55 -16.42
N LYS A 169 -3.44 3.63 -15.70
CA LYS A 169 -3.58 5.00 -16.21
C LYS A 169 -2.56 5.92 -15.54
N GLU A 170 -1.83 6.66 -16.34
CA GLU A 170 -0.94 7.70 -15.82
C GLU A 170 -1.70 8.77 -14.99
N PRO A 171 -1.08 9.36 -13.99
CA PRO A 171 0.35 9.20 -13.63
C PRO A 171 0.62 8.09 -12.60
N VAL A 172 -0.39 7.41 -12.03
CA VAL A 172 -0.17 6.52 -10.87
C VAL A 172 -1.19 5.40 -10.72
N TYR A 173 -2.25 5.38 -11.53
CA TYR A 173 -3.38 4.50 -11.29
C TYR A 173 -3.11 3.09 -11.80
N ASN A 174 -3.30 2.12 -10.90
CA ASN A 174 -3.30 0.69 -11.19
C ASN A 174 -4.49 0.06 -10.46
N PHE A 175 -5.37 -0.60 -11.21
CA PHE A 175 -6.54 -1.31 -10.70
C PHE A 175 -6.48 -2.78 -11.10
N GLU A 176 -6.50 -3.66 -10.11
CA GLU A 176 -6.67 -5.10 -10.27
C GLU A 176 -8.13 -5.47 -10.01
N MET A 177 -8.85 -5.71 -11.09
CA MET A 177 -10.28 -6.05 -11.06
C MET A 177 -10.45 -7.57 -11.00
N HIS A 178 -10.66 -8.10 -9.79
CA HIS A 178 -10.74 -9.54 -9.54
C HIS A 178 -12.13 -10.09 -9.86
N THR A 179 -12.16 -11.15 -10.66
CA THR A 179 -13.37 -11.95 -10.94
C THR A 179 -13.51 -13.15 -10.01
N SER A 180 -12.43 -13.50 -9.30
CA SER A 180 -12.42 -14.48 -8.22
C SER A 180 -11.22 -14.22 -7.30
N LEU A 181 -11.30 -14.66 -6.04
CA LEU A 181 -10.21 -14.47 -5.06
C LEU A 181 -9.01 -15.39 -5.32
N TYR A 182 -9.21 -16.50 -6.00
CA TYR A 182 -8.19 -17.50 -6.29
C TYR A 182 -8.25 -17.93 -7.75
N GLY A 183 -7.09 -18.23 -8.34
CA GLY A 183 -7.02 -18.88 -9.63
C GLY A 183 -7.63 -20.29 -9.58
N ALA A 184 -8.15 -20.79 -10.71
CA ALA A 184 -8.89 -22.04 -10.81
C ALA A 184 -8.13 -23.30 -10.30
N GLY A 185 -6.79 -23.26 -10.25
CA GLY A 185 -5.94 -24.33 -9.73
C GLY A 185 -5.56 -24.23 -8.26
N HIS A 186 -6.05 -23.22 -7.52
CA HIS A 186 -5.67 -23.05 -6.13
C HIS A 186 -6.48 -23.96 -5.21
N HIS A 187 -5.83 -24.65 -4.27
CA HIS A 187 -6.50 -25.57 -3.33
C HIS A 187 -7.67 -24.94 -2.56
N ASN A 188 -7.63 -23.64 -2.29
CA ASN A 188 -8.68 -22.91 -1.61
C ASN A 188 -9.85 -22.49 -2.52
N ALA A 189 -9.75 -22.65 -3.84
CA ALA A 189 -10.84 -22.32 -4.77
C ALA A 189 -12.09 -23.18 -4.51
N VAL A 190 -11.91 -24.40 -4.00
CA VAL A 190 -13.00 -25.33 -3.67
C VAL A 190 -13.79 -24.87 -2.44
N SER A 191 -13.16 -24.19 -1.48
CA SER A 191 -13.83 -23.68 -0.26
C SER A 191 -14.81 -22.53 -0.55
N TYR A 192 -14.59 -21.81 -1.65
CA TYR A 192 -15.37 -20.62 -1.99
C TYR A 192 -16.76 -20.93 -2.52
N THR A 193 -16.93 -22.08 -3.18
CA THR A 193 -18.24 -22.49 -3.74
C THR A 193 -19.27 -22.87 -2.67
N HIS A 194 -18.86 -22.95 -1.41
CA HIS A 194 -19.73 -23.33 -0.29
C HIS A 194 -20.04 -22.16 0.66
N LEU A 195 -19.44 -21.00 0.48
CA LEU A 195 -19.83 -19.77 1.18
C LEU A 195 -20.99 -19.12 0.44
N THR A 196 -22.19 -19.65 0.63
CA THR A 196 -23.40 -18.90 0.28
C THR A 196 -23.47 -17.69 1.20
N LEU A 197 -23.32 -16.49 0.64
CA LEU A 197 -23.65 -15.26 1.33
C LEU A 197 -25.10 -15.37 1.79
N PRO A 198 -25.44 -14.99 3.06
CA PRO A 198 -26.83 -14.96 3.48
C PRO A 198 -27.59 -14.00 2.57
N THR A 199 -28.51 -14.54 1.82
CA THR A 199 -29.51 -13.76 1.08
C THR A 199 -30.48 -13.20 2.12
N THR A 200 -30.32 -11.94 2.45
CA THR A 200 -31.36 -11.14 3.13
C THR A 200 -32.17 -10.38 2.14
#